data_18efe1999db1de21d31e62d43967545d
#
_entry.id   18efe1999db1de21d31e62d43967545d
#
_cell.length_a   1.000
_cell.length_b   1.000
_cell.length_c   1.000
_cell.angle_alpha   90.00
_cell.angle_beta   90.00
_cell.angle_gamma   90.00
#
_symmetry.space_group_name_H-M   'P 1'
#
loop_
_entity.id
_entity.type
_entity.pdbx_description
1 polymer ?
#
loop_
_entity_poly.entity_id
_entity_poly.type
_entity_poly.pdbx_seq_one_letter_code
_entity_poly.pdbx_strand_id
1 'polypeptide(L)'
;MNEPATQLSGLLAIDKPAGITSARAVERVKRLLPRGTKVGHAGTLDSFATGLLVLLIGKATRQCEAVMGQRKTYEATIKLGAITETDDPESAEQPFVPRETPATQHAVPARRADDLSFDEVDRGLQTFVGEIMQRPPAYSALKVQGVRAADRVRAGESIALAPRPVTVYAARLVAWDAPLARVVIDCGRGTYIRAIARDLGELLGVGGFLTELRRTRTGSMEVSAALRLDALSRDNLIVSLQPATA
;
A
#
# COMPACT_ATOMS: atom_id res chain seq x y z
N MET A 1 7.35 -32.93 34.33
CA MET A 1 7.88 -33.02 32.96
C MET A 1 7.34 -31.81 32.21
N ASN A 2 8.20 -30.82 31.89
CA ASN A 2 7.80 -29.71 31.07
C ASN A 2 7.67 -30.22 29.63
N GLU A 3 6.47 -30.32 29.11
CA GLU A 3 6.28 -30.45 27.66
C GLU A 3 7.05 -29.31 26.96
N PRO A 4 7.85 -29.60 25.92
CA PRO A 4 8.50 -28.54 25.17
C PRO A 4 7.41 -27.66 24.60
N ALA A 5 7.38 -26.39 25.03
CA ALA A 5 6.44 -25.40 24.50
C ALA A 5 6.49 -25.47 22.99
N THR A 6 5.43 -25.99 22.36
CA THR A 6 5.30 -26.10 20.90
C THR A 6 5.61 -24.71 20.36
N GLN A 7 6.74 -24.57 19.67
CA GLN A 7 7.24 -23.27 19.25
C GLN A 7 6.28 -22.72 18.18
N LEU A 8 5.39 -21.81 18.59
CA LEU A 8 4.39 -21.21 17.70
C LEU A 8 5.07 -20.66 16.44
N SER A 9 4.62 -21.15 15.29
CA SER A 9 5.16 -20.75 13.99
C SER A 9 4.08 -20.82 12.91
N GLY A 10 3.96 -19.80 12.10
CA GLY A 10 2.99 -19.76 11.01
C GLY A 10 2.76 -18.34 10.48
N LEU A 11 1.87 -18.25 9.51
CA LEU A 11 1.36 -17.00 8.96
C LEU A 11 0.05 -16.65 9.67
N LEU A 12 -0.13 -15.38 10.00
CA LEU A 12 -1.35 -14.84 10.59
C LEU A 12 -1.86 -13.71 9.71
N ALA A 13 -3.06 -13.88 9.16
CA ALA A 13 -3.76 -12.83 8.43
C ALA A 13 -4.52 -11.94 9.43
N ILE A 14 -4.24 -10.66 9.44
CA ILE A 14 -4.99 -9.67 10.22
C ILE A 14 -5.59 -8.59 9.34
N ASP A 15 -6.81 -8.16 9.65
CA ASP A 15 -7.42 -6.96 9.08
C ASP A 15 -6.97 -5.76 9.92
N LYS A 16 -6.02 -4.99 9.35
CA LYS A 16 -5.47 -3.80 10.00
C LYS A 16 -6.46 -2.64 9.86
N PRO A 17 -6.88 -1.99 10.94
CA PRO A 17 -7.68 -0.76 10.85
C PRO A 17 -6.82 0.42 10.38
N ALA A 18 -7.47 1.50 9.97
CA ALA A 18 -6.83 2.79 9.74
C ALA A 18 -6.26 3.37 11.05
N GLY A 19 -5.35 4.34 10.92
CA GLY A 19 -4.80 5.11 12.04
C GLY A 19 -3.66 4.43 12.79
N ILE A 20 -3.26 3.21 12.42
CA ILE A 20 -2.11 2.53 13.02
C ILE A 20 -1.10 2.06 11.99
N THR A 21 0.17 2.09 12.34
CA THR A 21 1.25 1.57 11.49
C THR A 21 1.29 0.04 11.52
N SER A 22 1.85 -0.58 10.48
CA SER A 22 2.10 -2.03 10.44
C SER A 22 2.99 -2.48 11.62
N ALA A 23 3.94 -1.66 12.06
CA ALA A 23 4.78 -1.95 13.23
C ALA A 23 3.97 -2.02 14.53
N ARG A 24 3.03 -1.10 14.74
CA ARG A 24 2.12 -1.14 15.90
C ARG A 24 1.21 -2.36 15.89
N ALA A 25 0.75 -2.78 14.72
CA ALA A 25 0.00 -4.02 14.59
C ALA A 25 0.84 -5.25 15.01
N VAL A 26 2.10 -5.32 14.56
CA VAL A 26 3.06 -6.35 14.99
C VAL A 26 3.25 -6.34 16.52
N GLU A 27 3.45 -5.18 17.12
CA GLU A 27 3.62 -5.05 18.57
C GLU A 27 2.39 -5.55 19.35
N ARG A 28 1.18 -5.25 18.85
CA ARG A 28 -0.07 -5.70 19.47
C ARG A 28 -0.17 -7.23 19.48
N VAL A 29 0.13 -7.87 18.35
CA VAL A 29 0.17 -9.33 18.25
C VAL A 29 1.26 -9.92 19.14
N LYS A 30 2.44 -9.32 19.16
CA LYS A 30 3.58 -9.79 19.96
C LYS A 30 3.30 -9.84 21.45
N ARG A 31 2.45 -8.94 21.97
CA ARG A 31 2.05 -8.93 23.40
C ARG A 31 1.18 -10.14 23.80
N LEU A 32 0.52 -10.77 22.83
CA LEU A 32 -0.32 -11.98 23.04
C LEU A 32 0.50 -13.27 22.99
N LEU A 33 1.76 -13.19 22.58
CA LEU A 33 2.62 -14.35 22.36
C LEU A 33 3.64 -14.51 23.50
N PRO A 34 4.18 -15.73 23.72
CA PRO A 34 5.25 -15.95 24.67
C PRO A 34 6.45 -15.03 24.43
N ARG A 35 7.11 -14.61 25.50
CA ARG A 35 8.32 -13.78 25.41
C ARG A 35 9.37 -14.42 24.50
N GLY A 36 10.05 -13.61 23.69
CA GLY A 36 11.08 -14.09 22.74
C GLY A 36 10.53 -14.57 21.40
N THR A 37 9.20 -14.69 21.22
CA THR A 37 8.62 -15.06 19.93
C THR A 37 8.95 -13.99 18.87
N LYS A 38 9.58 -14.42 17.76
CA LYS A 38 9.83 -13.54 16.62
C LYS A 38 8.53 -13.27 15.89
N VAL A 39 8.26 -12.00 15.58
CA VAL A 39 7.11 -11.58 14.78
C VAL A 39 7.58 -10.52 13.79
N GLY A 40 7.21 -10.68 12.52
CA GLY A 40 7.43 -9.73 11.45
C GLY A 40 6.18 -9.58 10.59
N HIS A 41 6.21 -8.72 9.58
CA HIS A 41 5.13 -8.59 8.58
C HIS A 41 5.67 -8.69 7.16
N ALA A 42 4.86 -9.19 6.23
CA ALA A 42 5.17 -9.31 4.82
C ALA A 42 4.52 -8.20 3.99
N GLY A 43 5.13 -7.05 4.00
CA GLY A 43 4.67 -5.87 3.25
C GLY A 43 3.92 -4.87 4.10
N THR A 44 4.53 -3.69 4.22
CA THR A 44 3.97 -2.54 4.94
C THR A 44 2.62 -2.11 4.35
N LEU A 45 1.68 -1.75 5.21
CA LEU A 45 0.53 -0.91 4.91
C LEU A 45 0.75 0.44 5.57
N ASP A 46 0.46 1.50 4.85
CA ASP A 46 0.49 2.87 5.38
C ASP A 46 -0.49 3.01 6.56
N SER A 47 -0.34 4.04 7.40
CA SER A 47 -1.15 4.21 8.59
C SER A 47 -2.62 4.46 8.26
N PHE A 48 -2.91 5.27 7.24
CA PHE A 48 -4.29 5.52 6.79
C PHE A 48 -4.94 4.28 6.12
N ALA A 49 -4.12 3.41 5.50
CA ALA A 49 -4.61 2.23 4.78
C ALA A 49 -5.16 1.16 5.72
N THR A 50 -6.12 0.40 5.22
CA THR A 50 -6.76 -0.73 5.91
C THR A 50 -6.50 -2.06 5.22
N GLY A 51 -6.97 -3.15 5.84
CA GLY A 51 -7.03 -4.45 5.19
C GLY A 51 -5.92 -5.40 5.56
N LEU A 52 -5.70 -6.37 4.70
CA LEU A 52 -4.90 -7.55 4.98
C LEU A 52 -3.43 -7.22 5.25
N LEU A 53 -2.99 -7.46 6.46
CA LEU A 53 -1.59 -7.47 6.85
C LEU A 53 -1.18 -8.89 7.26
N VAL A 54 -0.30 -9.51 6.49
CA VAL A 54 0.21 -10.85 6.79
C VAL A 54 1.38 -10.75 7.76
N LEU A 55 1.21 -11.33 8.94
CA LEU A 55 2.25 -11.45 9.95
C LEU A 55 2.90 -12.83 9.88
N LEU A 56 4.20 -12.86 10.18
CA LEU A 56 4.99 -14.08 10.24
C LEU A 56 5.44 -14.29 11.68
N ILE A 57 5.13 -15.46 12.23
CA ILE A 57 5.39 -15.82 13.62
C ILE A 57 6.42 -16.93 13.70
N GLY A 58 7.37 -16.82 14.61
CA GLY A 58 8.38 -17.84 14.88
C GLY A 58 9.28 -18.11 13.67
N LYS A 59 9.40 -19.39 13.28
CA LYS A 59 10.25 -19.82 12.15
C LYS A 59 9.74 -19.29 10.80
N ALA A 60 8.42 -19.01 10.68
CA ALA A 60 7.84 -18.44 9.46
C ALA A 60 8.42 -17.07 9.08
N THR A 61 9.07 -16.35 9.99
CA THR A 61 9.76 -15.08 9.67
C THR A 61 10.83 -15.24 8.59
N ARG A 62 11.36 -16.45 8.37
CA ARG A 62 12.32 -16.76 7.29
C ARG A 62 11.69 -16.70 5.91
N GLN A 63 10.37 -16.80 5.80
CA GLN A 63 9.63 -16.77 4.52
C GLN A 63 9.16 -15.36 4.14
N CYS A 64 9.62 -14.33 4.84
CA CYS A 64 9.20 -12.95 4.61
C CYS A 64 9.33 -12.54 3.14
N GLU A 65 10.45 -12.83 2.51
CA GLU A 65 10.71 -12.47 1.10
C GLU A 65 9.74 -13.19 0.14
N ALA A 66 9.46 -14.48 0.36
CA ALA A 66 8.52 -15.25 -0.46
C ALA A 66 7.10 -14.68 -0.39
N VAL A 67 6.62 -14.36 0.82
CA VAL A 67 5.29 -13.75 1.01
C VAL A 67 5.25 -12.32 0.47
N MET A 68 6.32 -11.54 0.64
CA MET A 68 6.44 -10.20 0.04
C MET A 68 6.43 -10.23 -1.49
N GLY A 69 6.95 -11.29 -2.10
CA GLY A 69 6.95 -11.49 -3.56
C GLY A 69 5.57 -11.76 -4.16
N GLN A 70 4.58 -12.19 -3.37
CA GLN A 70 3.26 -12.55 -3.86
C GLN A 70 2.50 -11.35 -4.42
N ARG A 71 1.56 -11.61 -5.35
CA ARG A 71 0.61 -10.62 -5.88
C ARG A 71 -0.28 -10.07 -4.78
N LYS A 72 -0.69 -8.82 -4.93
CA LYS A 72 -1.56 -8.11 -3.99
C LYS A 72 -2.68 -7.42 -4.73
N THR A 73 -3.88 -7.49 -4.16
CA THR A 73 -5.04 -6.76 -4.68
C THR A 73 -5.42 -5.67 -3.72
N TYR A 74 -5.70 -4.50 -4.27
CA TYR A 74 -6.11 -3.32 -3.52
C TYR A 74 -7.42 -2.76 -4.07
N GLU A 75 -8.29 -2.34 -3.18
CA GLU A 75 -9.37 -1.40 -3.44
C GLU A 75 -8.89 -0.03 -2.99
N ALA A 76 -9.08 0.98 -3.83
CA ALA A 76 -8.62 2.34 -3.55
C ALA A 76 -9.61 3.37 -4.05
N THR A 77 -9.67 4.51 -3.37
CA THR A 77 -10.34 5.72 -3.82
C THR A 77 -9.27 6.76 -4.13
N ILE A 78 -9.22 7.19 -5.38
CA ILE A 78 -8.34 8.25 -5.87
C ILE A 78 -9.17 9.52 -5.97
N LYS A 79 -8.73 10.60 -5.31
CA LYS A 79 -9.28 11.93 -5.54
C LYS A 79 -8.45 12.63 -6.61
N LEU A 80 -9.12 13.04 -7.68
CA LEU A 80 -8.56 13.88 -8.75
C LEU A 80 -8.89 15.35 -8.48
N GLY A 81 -8.11 16.28 -9.05
CA GLY A 81 -8.31 17.72 -8.90
C GLY A 81 -7.49 18.39 -7.81
N ALA A 82 -6.70 17.64 -7.07
CA ALA A 82 -5.81 18.15 -6.03
C ALA A 82 -4.60 17.22 -5.85
N ILE A 83 -3.60 17.67 -5.11
CA ILE A 83 -2.44 16.89 -4.70
C ILE A 83 -2.22 17.01 -3.20
N THR A 84 -1.44 16.08 -2.63
CA THR A 84 -0.93 16.16 -1.26
C THR A 84 0.57 15.86 -1.27
N GLU A 85 1.30 16.31 -0.27
CA GLU A 85 2.75 16.09 -0.16
C GLU A 85 3.10 14.60 -0.01
N THR A 86 2.21 13.84 0.66
CA THR A 86 2.41 12.42 0.94
C THR A 86 1.77 11.49 -0.10
N ASP A 87 1.12 12.02 -1.14
CA ASP A 87 0.28 11.30 -2.11
C ASP A 87 -0.90 10.54 -1.43
N ASP A 88 -1.29 10.95 -0.20
CA ASP A 88 -2.32 10.32 0.65
C ASP A 88 -2.99 11.36 1.59
N PRO A 89 -4.00 11.01 2.41
CA PRO A 89 -4.73 11.96 3.23
C PRO A 89 -3.96 12.39 4.52
N GLU A 90 -2.72 11.98 4.72
CA GLU A 90 -1.94 12.34 5.91
C GLU A 90 -1.36 13.76 5.83
N SER A 91 -1.38 14.41 4.66
CA SER A 91 -1.01 15.82 4.49
C SER A 91 -2.13 16.64 3.83
N ALA A 92 -2.06 17.96 4.00
CA ALA A 92 -3.08 18.87 3.50
C ALA A 92 -3.18 18.86 1.97
N GLU A 93 -4.40 18.98 1.46
CA GLU A 93 -4.67 19.14 0.04
C GLU A 93 -4.12 20.48 -0.47
N GLN A 94 -3.56 20.45 -1.67
CA GLN A 94 -3.04 21.61 -2.38
C GLN A 94 -3.57 21.62 -3.81
N PRO A 95 -3.76 22.79 -4.41
CA PRO A 95 -4.09 22.90 -5.82
C PRO A 95 -3.01 22.25 -6.69
N PHE A 96 -3.43 21.51 -7.71
CA PHE A 96 -2.49 21.03 -8.71
C PHE A 96 -2.13 22.14 -9.67
N VAL A 97 -0.83 22.35 -9.85
CA VAL A 97 -0.30 23.26 -10.88
C VAL A 97 0.41 22.39 -11.91
N PRO A 98 -0.11 22.31 -13.16
CA PRO A 98 0.54 21.56 -14.22
C PRO A 98 1.99 22.07 -14.42
N ARG A 99 2.95 21.14 -14.43
CA ARG A 99 4.34 21.48 -14.73
C ARG A 99 4.59 21.25 -16.21
N GLU A 100 5.28 22.18 -16.83
CA GLU A 100 5.85 21.96 -18.16
C GLU A 100 6.90 20.85 -18.04
N THR A 101 6.70 19.76 -18.77
CA THR A 101 7.71 18.72 -18.88
C THR A 101 8.39 18.82 -20.23
N PRO A 102 9.69 18.47 -20.36
CA PRO A 102 10.38 18.48 -21.66
C PRO A 102 9.69 17.60 -22.72
N ALA A 103 8.85 16.65 -22.33
CA ALA A 103 8.09 15.78 -23.21
C ALA A 103 6.77 16.41 -23.72
N THR A 104 6.27 17.44 -23.01
CA THR A 104 5.07 18.19 -23.40
C THR A 104 5.51 19.60 -23.75
N GLN A 105 5.88 19.84 -25.03
CA GLN A 105 6.18 21.19 -25.53
C GLN A 105 4.96 22.14 -25.48
N HIS A 106 3.84 21.69 -24.95
CA HIS A 106 2.63 22.47 -24.72
C HIS A 106 2.19 22.20 -23.29
N ALA A 107 2.05 23.24 -22.48
CA ALA A 107 1.41 23.14 -21.16
C ALA A 107 0.03 22.49 -21.35
N VAL A 108 -0.19 21.34 -20.71
CA VAL A 108 -1.54 20.77 -20.64
C VAL A 108 -2.38 21.79 -19.89
N PRO A 109 -3.46 22.36 -20.49
CA PRO A 109 -4.28 23.33 -19.79
C PRO A 109 -4.77 22.72 -18.47
N ALA A 110 -4.75 23.51 -17.40
CA ALA A 110 -5.32 23.07 -16.12
C ALA A 110 -6.79 22.71 -16.38
N ARG A 111 -7.11 21.42 -16.22
CA ARG A 111 -8.46 20.88 -16.33
C ARG A 111 -9.05 20.75 -14.92
N ARG A 112 -10.37 20.78 -14.83
CA ARG A 112 -11.07 20.42 -13.59
C ARG A 112 -11.36 18.91 -13.60
N ALA A 113 -11.36 18.29 -12.43
CA ALA A 113 -11.74 16.88 -12.33
C ALA A 113 -13.18 16.63 -12.83
N ASP A 114 -14.08 17.60 -12.62
CA ASP A 114 -15.48 17.55 -13.06
C ASP A 114 -15.64 17.49 -14.60
N ASP A 115 -14.61 17.91 -15.35
CA ASP A 115 -14.61 17.87 -16.82
C ASP A 115 -14.19 16.50 -17.38
N LEU A 116 -13.76 15.57 -16.51
CA LEU A 116 -13.32 14.24 -16.92
C LEU A 116 -14.49 13.27 -17.03
N SER A 117 -14.55 12.53 -18.13
CA SER A 117 -15.48 11.42 -18.31
C SER A 117 -14.96 10.12 -17.69
N PHE A 118 -15.86 9.17 -17.43
CA PHE A 118 -15.49 7.81 -17.01
C PHE A 118 -14.44 7.19 -17.97
N ASP A 119 -14.67 7.31 -19.27
CA ASP A 119 -13.80 6.71 -20.28
C ASP A 119 -12.40 7.33 -20.32
N GLU A 120 -12.26 8.62 -20.01
CA GLU A 120 -10.94 9.27 -19.91
C GLU A 120 -10.18 8.78 -18.69
N VAL A 121 -10.84 8.69 -17.54
CA VAL A 121 -10.23 8.18 -16.30
C VAL A 121 -9.84 6.71 -16.45
N ASP A 122 -10.72 5.88 -17.03
CA ASP A 122 -10.44 4.46 -17.24
C ASP A 122 -9.28 4.27 -18.24
N ARG A 123 -9.29 4.96 -19.37
CA ARG A 123 -8.17 4.91 -20.34
C ARG A 123 -6.85 5.35 -19.70
N GLY A 124 -6.85 6.42 -18.90
CA GLY A 124 -5.69 6.84 -18.15
C GLY A 124 -5.21 5.76 -17.17
N LEU A 125 -6.12 5.12 -16.46
CA LEU A 125 -5.80 4.03 -15.53
C LEU A 125 -5.22 2.80 -16.25
N GLN A 126 -5.72 2.45 -17.44
CA GLN A 126 -5.22 1.32 -18.23
C GLN A 126 -3.76 1.50 -18.70
N THR A 127 -3.25 2.72 -18.79
CA THR A 127 -1.83 2.96 -19.16
C THR A 127 -0.85 2.43 -18.13
N PHE A 128 -1.29 2.17 -16.91
CA PHE A 128 -0.47 1.60 -15.84
C PHE A 128 -0.44 0.07 -15.83
N VAL A 129 -1.22 -0.61 -16.68
CA VAL A 129 -1.22 -2.08 -16.74
C VAL A 129 0.02 -2.57 -17.51
N GLY A 130 0.72 -3.55 -16.93
CA GLY A 130 1.96 -4.11 -17.46
C GLY A 130 3.17 -3.81 -16.58
N GLU A 131 4.35 -3.87 -17.16
CA GLU A 131 5.59 -3.43 -16.53
C GLU A 131 5.76 -1.92 -16.73
N ILE A 132 5.85 -1.19 -15.64
CA ILE A 132 5.99 0.27 -15.65
C ILE A 132 7.17 0.73 -14.82
N MET A 133 7.75 1.86 -15.19
CA MET A 133 8.76 2.56 -14.39
C MET A 133 8.05 3.50 -13.42
N GLN A 134 7.98 3.13 -12.15
CA GLN A 134 7.30 3.92 -11.13
C GLN A 134 8.29 4.66 -10.23
N ARG A 135 8.10 5.96 -10.06
CA ARG A 135 8.81 6.76 -9.06
C ARG A 135 8.11 6.59 -7.70
N PRO A 136 8.77 5.97 -6.72
CA PRO A 136 8.18 5.78 -5.39
C PRO A 136 7.83 7.11 -4.73
N PRO A 137 6.82 7.15 -3.82
CA PRO A 137 6.57 8.31 -2.98
C PRO A 137 7.79 8.67 -2.13
N ALA A 138 8.04 9.97 -1.92
CA ALA A 138 9.12 10.43 -1.04
C ALA A 138 8.93 9.92 0.39
N TYR A 139 7.68 9.88 0.86
CA TYR A 139 7.29 9.31 2.15
C TYR A 139 7.11 7.80 2.07
N SER A 140 8.22 7.06 1.86
CA SER A 140 8.21 5.60 1.75
C SER A 140 9.18 4.93 2.72
N ALA A 141 8.98 3.62 2.93
CA ALA A 141 9.88 2.79 3.74
C ALA A 141 11.18 2.40 3.02
N LEU A 142 11.39 2.86 1.79
CA LEU A 142 12.62 2.64 1.04
C LEU A 142 13.80 3.24 1.78
N LYS A 143 14.91 2.50 1.79
CA LYS A 143 16.16 3.00 2.39
C LYS A 143 17.03 3.67 1.34
N VAL A 144 17.44 4.89 1.64
CA VAL A 144 18.45 5.65 0.89
C VAL A 144 19.66 5.81 1.82
N GLN A 145 20.79 5.21 1.45
CA GLN A 145 21.99 5.19 2.29
C GLN A 145 21.74 4.68 3.72
N GLY A 146 20.92 3.61 3.86
CA GLY A 146 20.61 2.98 5.13
C GLY A 146 19.48 3.60 5.95
N VAL A 147 19.05 4.84 5.66
CA VAL A 147 17.97 5.57 6.33
C VAL A 147 16.70 5.53 5.47
N ARG A 148 15.51 5.42 6.09
CA ARG A 148 14.24 5.45 5.34
C ARG A 148 14.05 6.81 4.66
N ALA A 149 13.57 6.80 3.41
CA ALA A 149 13.28 8.02 2.67
C ALA A 149 12.32 8.93 3.45
N ALA A 150 11.24 8.39 4.03
CA ALA A 150 10.30 9.12 4.86
C ALA A 150 10.95 9.81 6.07
N ASP A 151 11.96 9.20 6.71
CA ASP A 151 12.63 9.78 7.87
C ASP A 151 13.54 10.95 7.45
N ARG A 152 14.19 10.85 6.29
CA ARG A 152 15.01 11.93 5.72
C ARG A 152 14.16 13.12 5.30
N VAL A 153 13.01 12.87 4.64
CA VAL A 153 12.08 13.96 4.25
C VAL A 153 11.55 14.69 5.48
N ARG A 154 11.17 13.94 6.55
CA ARG A 154 10.77 14.57 7.83
C ARG A 154 11.87 15.39 8.49
N ALA A 155 13.14 15.05 8.22
CA ALA A 155 14.29 15.84 8.66
C ALA A 155 14.56 17.06 7.76
N GLY A 156 13.70 17.35 6.76
CA GLY A 156 13.80 18.50 5.86
C GLY A 156 14.65 18.25 4.61
N GLU A 157 15.06 17.00 4.34
CA GLU A 157 15.83 16.69 3.14
C GLU A 157 14.91 16.55 1.91
N SER A 158 15.29 17.15 0.80
CA SER A 158 14.66 16.89 -0.49
C SER A 158 15.25 15.63 -1.10
N ILE A 159 14.43 14.59 -1.30
CA ILE A 159 14.88 13.31 -1.84
C ILE A 159 14.18 13.02 -3.17
N ALA A 160 14.97 12.90 -4.23
CA ALA A 160 14.53 12.37 -5.51
C ALA A 160 14.79 10.86 -5.55
N LEU A 161 13.74 10.05 -5.48
CA LEU A 161 13.84 8.60 -5.67
C LEU A 161 13.83 8.27 -7.15
N ALA A 162 14.79 7.44 -7.58
CA ALA A 162 14.85 6.96 -8.96
C ALA A 162 13.63 6.07 -9.27
N PRO A 163 13.06 6.17 -10.47
CA PRO A 163 12.05 5.23 -10.96
C PRO A 163 12.59 3.80 -10.95
N ARG A 164 11.71 2.85 -10.67
CA ARG A 164 12.06 1.42 -10.65
C ARG A 164 10.95 0.60 -11.30
N PRO A 165 11.30 -0.55 -11.91
CA PRO A 165 10.31 -1.40 -12.55
C PRO A 165 9.37 -2.01 -11.51
N VAL A 166 8.08 -1.98 -11.80
CA VAL A 166 7.02 -2.64 -11.05
C VAL A 166 6.01 -3.22 -12.04
N THR A 167 5.24 -4.22 -11.61
CA THR A 167 4.23 -4.86 -12.46
C THR A 167 2.85 -4.60 -11.91
N VAL A 168 1.96 -4.07 -12.74
CA VAL A 168 0.52 -3.99 -12.50
C VAL A 168 -0.15 -5.02 -13.39
N TYR A 169 -0.74 -6.04 -12.82
CA TYR A 169 -1.35 -7.14 -13.58
C TYR A 169 -2.73 -6.77 -14.11
N ALA A 170 -3.45 -5.95 -13.36
CA ALA A 170 -4.75 -5.41 -13.75
C ALA A 170 -5.06 -4.13 -12.98
N ALA A 171 -5.76 -3.22 -13.62
CA ALA A 171 -6.34 -2.04 -13.01
C ALA A 171 -7.76 -1.86 -13.58
N ARG A 172 -8.74 -1.62 -12.74
CA ARG A 172 -10.13 -1.47 -13.17
C ARG A 172 -10.78 -0.30 -12.44
N LEU A 173 -11.34 0.62 -13.21
CA LEU A 173 -12.20 1.66 -12.68
C LEU A 173 -13.56 1.04 -12.33
N VAL A 174 -13.95 1.08 -11.07
CA VAL A 174 -15.22 0.50 -10.58
C VAL A 174 -16.33 1.53 -10.64
N ALA A 175 -16.01 2.77 -10.29
CA ALA A 175 -16.93 3.89 -10.36
C ALA A 175 -16.16 5.20 -10.49
N TRP A 176 -16.76 6.14 -11.20
CA TRP A 176 -16.34 7.53 -11.30
C TRP A 176 -17.48 8.43 -10.84
N ASP A 177 -17.27 9.12 -9.74
CA ASP A 177 -18.16 10.12 -9.18
C ASP A 177 -17.30 11.34 -8.83
N ALA A 178 -17.16 12.23 -9.81
CA ALA A 178 -16.19 13.33 -9.77
C ALA A 178 -16.23 14.07 -8.41
N PRO A 179 -15.11 14.29 -7.75
CA PRO A 179 -13.75 14.02 -8.18
C PRO A 179 -13.18 12.65 -7.76
N LEU A 180 -14.01 11.68 -7.38
CA LEU A 180 -13.59 10.40 -6.77
C LEU A 180 -13.65 9.24 -7.77
N ALA A 181 -12.49 8.62 -8.03
CA ALA A 181 -12.34 7.41 -8.80
C ALA A 181 -12.16 6.20 -7.87
N ARG A 182 -13.10 5.26 -7.85
CA ARG A 182 -12.96 3.98 -7.13
C ARG A 182 -12.35 2.94 -8.06
N VAL A 183 -11.22 2.37 -7.64
CA VAL A 183 -10.44 1.46 -8.48
C VAL A 183 -10.10 0.17 -7.75
N VAL A 184 -9.94 -0.92 -8.51
CA VAL A 184 -9.35 -2.17 -8.04
C VAL A 184 -8.06 -2.41 -8.82
N ILE A 185 -6.96 -2.62 -8.09
CA ILE A 185 -5.62 -2.79 -8.67
C ILE A 185 -5.01 -4.10 -8.17
N ASP A 186 -4.56 -4.94 -9.12
CA ASP A 186 -3.82 -6.17 -8.85
C ASP A 186 -2.36 -5.97 -9.31
N CYS A 187 -1.41 -6.07 -8.38
CA CYS A 187 -0.03 -5.70 -8.66
C CYS A 187 1.00 -6.59 -7.97
N GLY A 188 2.22 -6.49 -8.44
CA GLY A 188 3.39 -7.16 -7.92
C GLY A 188 4.01 -6.45 -6.71
N ARG A 189 5.08 -7.05 -6.23
CA ARG A 189 5.90 -6.49 -5.14
C ARG A 189 6.42 -5.10 -5.51
N GLY A 190 6.39 -4.20 -4.54
CA GLY A 190 7.03 -2.89 -4.65
C GLY A 190 6.22 -1.83 -5.34
N THR A 191 5.03 -2.16 -5.87
CA THR A 191 4.10 -1.18 -6.43
C THR A 191 3.51 -0.32 -5.32
N TYR A 192 3.54 1.00 -5.50
CA TYR A 192 2.89 1.98 -4.64
C TYR A 192 1.61 2.47 -5.29
N ILE A 193 0.47 2.18 -4.67
CA ILE A 193 -0.84 2.63 -5.18
C ILE A 193 -0.94 4.16 -5.09
N ARG A 194 -0.30 4.79 -4.09
CA ARG A 194 -0.17 6.24 -3.97
C ARG A 194 0.49 6.87 -5.21
N ALA A 195 1.56 6.24 -5.70
CA ALA A 195 2.22 6.73 -6.92
C ALA A 195 1.34 6.56 -8.16
N ILE A 196 0.52 5.49 -8.25
CA ILE A 196 -0.47 5.35 -9.34
C ILE A 196 -1.49 6.50 -9.29
N ALA A 197 -1.98 6.86 -8.10
CA ALA A 197 -2.93 7.95 -7.94
C ALA A 197 -2.35 9.30 -8.37
N ARG A 198 -1.12 9.61 -7.92
CA ARG A 198 -0.37 10.81 -8.32
C ARG A 198 -0.14 10.84 -9.84
N ASP A 199 0.43 9.76 -10.39
CA ASP A 199 0.82 9.69 -11.79
C ASP A 199 -0.42 9.71 -12.72
N LEU A 200 -1.56 9.12 -12.29
CA LEU A 200 -2.84 9.24 -13.01
C LEU A 200 -3.34 10.70 -13.04
N GLY A 201 -3.28 11.39 -11.90
CA GLY A 201 -3.67 12.80 -11.81
C GLY A 201 -2.75 13.71 -12.65
N GLU A 202 -1.45 13.43 -12.68
CA GLU A 202 -0.48 14.11 -13.55
C GLU A 202 -0.80 13.85 -15.03
N LEU A 203 -1.06 12.60 -15.42
CA LEU A 203 -1.42 12.20 -16.80
C LEU A 203 -2.69 12.89 -17.29
N LEU A 204 -3.70 13.00 -16.42
CA LEU A 204 -4.98 13.65 -16.76
C LEU A 204 -4.93 15.19 -16.66
N GLY A 205 -3.82 15.77 -16.17
CA GLY A 205 -3.62 17.21 -16.04
C GLY A 205 -4.42 17.87 -14.90
N VAL A 206 -4.83 17.10 -13.91
CA VAL A 206 -5.67 17.57 -12.80
C VAL A 206 -5.05 17.37 -11.41
N GLY A 207 -3.96 16.59 -11.31
CA GLY A 207 -3.43 16.12 -10.03
C GLY A 207 -4.29 15.01 -9.42
N GLY A 208 -3.68 14.25 -8.49
CA GLY A 208 -4.37 13.13 -7.84
C GLY A 208 -3.61 12.61 -6.63
N PHE A 209 -4.36 12.06 -5.67
CA PHE A 209 -3.83 11.40 -4.48
C PHE A 209 -4.84 10.36 -3.98
N LEU A 210 -4.40 9.44 -3.12
CA LEU A 210 -5.30 8.48 -2.47
C LEU A 210 -6.06 9.13 -1.32
N THR A 211 -7.37 8.88 -1.22
CA THR A 211 -8.16 9.16 -0.02
C THR A 211 -8.41 7.89 0.80
N GLU A 212 -8.52 6.74 0.12
CA GLU A 212 -8.73 5.46 0.78
C GLU A 212 -7.88 4.38 0.11
N LEU A 213 -7.39 3.45 0.94
CA LEU A 213 -6.65 2.27 0.46
C LEU A 213 -6.97 1.07 1.35
N ARG A 214 -7.39 -0.02 0.73
CA ARG A 214 -7.63 -1.29 1.40
C ARG A 214 -6.94 -2.42 0.64
N ARG A 215 -6.03 -3.14 1.29
CA ARG A 215 -5.48 -4.36 0.72
C ARG A 215 -6.42 -5.52 1.00
N THR A 216 -7.00 -6.09 -0.05
CA THR A 216 -7.99 -7.17 0.06
C THR A 216 -7.35 -8.54 -0.05
N ARG A 217 -6.20 -8.67 -0.76
CA ARG A 217 -5.55 -9.97 -0.99
C ARG A 217 -4.01 -9.88 -1.00
N THR A 218 -3.37 -10.94 -0.56
CA THR A 218 -1.93 -11.21 -0.71
C THR A 218 -1.74 -12.69 -1.00
N GLY A 219 -1.32 -13.02 -2.23
CA GLY A 219 -1.29 -14.41 -2.70
C GLY A 219 -2.66 -15.08 -2.63
N SER A 220 -2.76 -16.17 -1.90
CA SER A 220 -4.02 -16.88 -1.64
C SER A 220 -4.78 -16.37 -0.41
N MET A 221 -4.18 -15.50 0.41
CA MET A 221 -4.83 -14.97 1.61
C MET A 221 -5.74 -13.81 1.26
N GLU A 222 -6.96 -13.83 1.82
CA GLU A 222 -7.97 -12.78 1.65
C GLU A 222 -8.32 -12.12 2.98
N VAL A 223 -8.65 -10.84 2.92
CA VAL A 223 -9.01 -10.05 4.10
C VAL A 223 -10.30 -10.53 4.76
N SER A 224 -11.20 -11.16 4.01
CA SER A 224 -12.45 -11.77 4.49
C SER A 224 -12.22 -12.89 5.53
N ALA A 225 -11.08 -13.58 5.45
CA ALA A 225 -10.67 -14.61 6.39
C ALA A 225 -9.70 -14.11 7.48
N ALA A 226 -9.38 -12.83 7.47
CA ALA A 226 -8.42 -12.24 8.41
C ALA A 226 -9.07 -11.93 9.76
N LEU A 227 -8.30 -12.07 10.84
CA LEU A 227 -8.74 -11.65 12.16
C LEU A 227 -8.70 -10.12 12.28
N ARG A 228 -9.76 -9.54 12.80
CA ARG A 228 -9.75 -8.12 13.14
C ARG A 228 -8.77 -7.88 14.28
N LEU A 229 -7.96 -6.86 14.15
CA LEU A 229 -6.91 -6.55 15.13
C LEU A 229 -7.48 -6.17 16.51
N ASP A 230 -8.67 -5.57 16.58
CA ASP A 230 -9.36 -5.22 17.82
C ASP A 230 -9.99 -6.43 18.53
N ALA A 231 -10.29 -7.49 17.80
CA ALA A 231 -10.88 -8.74 18.29
C ALA A 231 -9.82 -9.83 18.60
N LEU A 232 -8.52 -9.51 18.48
CA LEU A 232 -7.45 -10.47 18.74
C LEU A 232 -7.36 -10.88 20.21
N SER A 233 -7.39 -12.19 20.42
CA SER A 233 -7.03 -12.86 21.66
C SER A 233 -5.93 -13.89 21.40
N ARG A 234 -5.33 -14.41 22.48
CA ARG A 234 -4.32 -15.47 22.36
C ARG A 234 -4.92 -16.73 21.70
N ASP A 235 -6.13 -17.10 22.09
CA ASP A 235 -6.77 -18.34 21.65
C ASP A 235 -7.11 -18.30 20.16
N ASN A 236 -7.79 -17.21 19.68
CA ASN A 236 -8.12 -17.10 18.26
C ASN A 236 -6.88 -16.91 17.37
N LEU A 237 -5.85 -16.26 17.88
CA LEU A 237 -4.57 -16.11 17.18
C LEU A 237 -3.92 -17.47 16.91
N ILE A 238 -3.87 -18.37 17.93
CA ILE A 238 -3.25 -19.70 17.80
C ILE A 238 -4.01 -20.56 16.79
N VAL A 239 -5.34 -20.57 16.87
CA VAL A 239 -6.21 -21.36 15.97
C VAL A 239 -6.12 -20.86 14.52
N SER A 240 -5.88 -19.57 14.32
CA SER A 240 -5.82 -18.94 12.99
C SER A 240 -4.42 -18.95 12.36
N LEU A 241 -3.42 -19.55 13.02
CA LEU A 241 -2.10 -19.71 12.41
C LEU A 241 -2.17 -20.70 11.25
N GLN A 242 -1.83 -20.20 10.06
CA GLN A 242 -1.71 -21.03 8.86
C GLN A 242 -0.28 -21.58 8.76
N PRO A 243 -0.11 -22.83 8.30
CA PRO A 243 1.22 -23.34 8.00
C PRO A 243 1.94 -22.39 7.02
N ALA A 244 3.18 -22.08 7.31
CA ALA A 244 4.01 -21.46 6.34
C ALA A 244 4.33 -22.53 5.29
N THR A 245 3.72 -22.45 4.10
CA THR A 245 4.05 -23.36 2.98
C THR A 245 5.52 -23.17 2.60
N ALA A 246 6.19 -24.32 2.46
CA ALA A 246 7.59 -24.38 2.07
C ALA A 246 7.81 -23.79 0.66
#